data_0bce5ce91f1e5c44008633e422b0b71f
#
_entry.id   0bce5ce91f1e5c44008633e422b0b71f
#
_cell.length_a   1.000
_cell.length_b   1.000
_cell.length_c   1.000
_cell.angle_alpha   90.00
_cell.angle_beta   90.00
_cell.angle_gamma   90.00
#
_symmetry.space_group_name_H-M   'P 1'
#
loop_
_entity.id
_entity.type
_entity.pdbx_description
1 polymer ?
#
loop_
_entity_poly.entity_id
_entity_poly.type
_entity_poly.pdbx_seq_one_letter_code
_entity_poly.pdbx_strand_id
1 'polypeptide(L)'
;MSELPGTEPQAPAPRVRDMPAPRKSTGVFGPAMRFVFTWPYRAILAGLYRARVRPWQLTLASLVANVVVGWLLLTGHRFLPGALLIAAGMFDVFDGAVARLRGEDRRVGAFLDSVLDRIGDMILFGCLYWSEEAQGHLLSAALSLVTLVTALMVSHMRAEAEAAGISLSEGFFQRLERYVAMVIGLTVPGALVPMLVVLVALGGATMLQRGWSALRRLSRAAEDQRWQDGQK
;
A
#
# COMPACT_ATOMS: atom_id res chain seq x y z
N MET A 1 -32.76 -12.85 -39.32
CA MET A 1 -32.68 -11.55 -38.60
C MET A 1 -32.39 -11.86 -37.16
N SER A 2 -31.09 -11.88 -36.78
CA SER A 2 -30.64 -12.12 -35.42
C SER A 2 -30.66 -10.78 -34.68
N GLU A 3 -31.51 -10.70 -33.66
CA GLU A 3 -31.58 -9.55 -32.77
C GLU A 3 -30.23 -9.37 -32.09
N LEU A 4 -29.66 -8.16 -32.21
CA LEU A 4 -28.50 -7.72 -31.46
C LEU A 4 -28.87 -7.71 -29.97
N PRO A 5 -27.99 -8.21 -29.07
CA PRO A 5 -28.26 -8.19 -27.64
C PRO A 5 -28.42 -6.73 -27.19
N GLY A 6 -29.63 -6.43 -26.69
CA GLY A 6 -30.02 -5.13 -26.21
C GLY A 6 -29.05 -4.64 -25.14
N THR A 7 -28.56 -3.43 -25.30
CA THR A 7 -27.87 -2.66 -24.25
C THR A 7 -28.83 -2.49 -23.07
N GLU A 8 -28.64 -3.30 -22.02
CA GLU A 8 -29.33 -3.03 -20.76
C GLU A 8 -29.08 -1.57 -20.34
N PRO A 9 -30.11 -0.83 -19.94
CA PRO A 9 -29.95 0.53 -19.47
C PRO A 9 -29.04 0.53 -18.26
N GLN A 10 -27.83 1.06 -18.41
CA GLN A 10 -26.87 1.19 -17.32
C GLN A 10 -27.54 1.99 -16.19
N ALA A 11 -27.53 1.41 -15.00
CA ALA A 11 -28.04 2.08 -13.81
C ALA A 11 -27.44 3.49 -13.68
N PRO A 12 -28.22 4.51 -13.30
CA PRO A 12 -27.75 5.88 -13.19
C PRO A 12 -26.54 5.94 -12.27
N ALA A 13 -25.51 6.71 -12.68
CA ALA A 13 -24.27 6.84 -11.93
C ALA A 13 -24.57 7.22 -10.47
N PRO A 14 -24.05 6.46 -9.49
CA PRO A 14 -24.37 6.69 -8.09
C PRO A 14 -23.95 8.13 -7.67
N ARG A 15 -24.76 8.73 -6.79
CA ARG A 15 -24.48 10.08 -6.27
C ARG A 15 -23.22 10.04 -5.39
N VAL A 16 -22.53 11.16 -5.22
CA VAL A 16 -21.31 11.25 -4.36
C VAL A 16 -21.57 10.74 -2.93
N ARG A 17 -22.79 10.95 -2.40
CA ARG A 17 -23.17 10.48 -1.06
C ARG A 17 -23.32 8.96 -0.96
N ASP A 18 -23.64 8.29 -2.07
CA ASP A 18 -23.86 6.84 -2.14
C ASP A 18 -22.54 6.07 -2.37
N MET A 19 -21.44 6.79 -2.66
CA MET A 19 -20.13 6.17 -2.83
C MET A 19 -19.62 5.57 -1.53
N PRO A 20 -18.96 4.38 -1.57
CA PRO A 20 -18.42 3.75 -0.39
C PRO A 20 -17.39 4.64 0.30
N ALA A 21 -17.35 4.56 1.63
CA ALA A 21 -16.29 5.21 2.41
C ALA A 21 -14.94 4.50 2.21
N PRO A 22 -13.81 5.19 2.43
CA PRO A 22 -12.50 4.56 2.40
C PRO A 22 -12.43 3.37 3.38
N ARG A 23 -11.65 2.34 3.04
CA ARG A 23 -11.44 1.17 3.91
C ARG A 23 -10.97 1.61 5.29
N LYS A 24 -11.37 0.87 6.32
CA LYS A 24 -10.83 1.07 7.67
C LYS A 24 -9.34 0.71 7.64
N SER A 25 -8.47 1.71 7.74
CA SER A 25 -7.07 1.47 8.09
C SER A 25 -7.01 1.15 9.58
N THR A 26 -6.29 0.11 9.95
CA THR A 26 -6.00 -0.24 11.34
C THR A 26 -4.79 0.53 11.88
N GLY A 27 -4.16 1.37 11.04
CA GLY A 27 -3.04 2.22 11.41
C GLY A 27 -3.43 3.40 12.30
N VAL A 28 -2.43 4.05 12.90
CA VAL A 28 -2.57 5.13 13.87
C VAL A 28 -3.34 6.34 13.30
N PHE A 29 -3.17 6.64 12.02
CA PHE A 29 -3.82 7.78 11.36
C PHE A 29 -5.20 7.47 10.75
N GLY A 30 -5.63 6.21 10.76
CA GLY A 30 -6.85 5.74 10.09
C GLY A 30 -8.13 6.50 10.45
N PRO A 31 -8.45 6.74 11.75
CA PRO A 31 -9.69 7.44 12.14
C PRO A 31 -9.71 8.92 11.72
N ALA A 32 -8.60 9.65 11.92
CA ALA A 32 -8.50 11.07 11.58
C ALA A 32 -8.57 11.29 10.06
N MET A 33 -7.87 10.46 9.28
CA MET A 33 -7.91 10.49 7.83
C MET A 33 -9.33 10.24 7.29
N ARG A 34 -10.10 9.34 7.89
CA ARG A 34 -11.49 9.10 7.48
C ARG A 34 -12.37 10.31 7.64
N PHE A 35 -12.27 11.02 8.78
CA PHE A 35 -13.14 12.16 9.04
C PHE A 35 -12.90 13.30 8.03
N VAL A 36 -11.65 13.65 7.77
CA VAL A 36 -11.27 14.76 6.88
C VAL A 36 -11.41 14.39 5.40
N PHE A 37 -11.02 13.18 5.02
CA PHE A 37 -10.88 12.78 3.61
C PHE A 37 -12.08 12.02 3.03
N THR A 38 -13.11 11.68 3.80
CA THR A 38 -14.25 10.90 3.28
C THR A 38 -14.98 11.64 2.14
N TRP A 39 -15.20 12.94 2.27
CA TRP A 39 -15.90 13.70 1.24
C TRP A 39 -15.05 13.89 -0.04
N PRO A 40 -13.79 14.39 0.03
CA PRO A 40 -12.93 14.46 -1.15
C PRO A 40 -12.72 13.10 -1.83
N TYR A 41 -12.52 12.05 -1.05
CA TYR A 41 -12.39 10.68 -1.56
C TYR A 41 -13.62 10.27 -2.37
N ARG A 42 -14.83 10.47 -1.84
CA ARG A 42 -16.07 10.13 -2.54
C ARG A 42 -16.25 10.96 -3.82
N ALA A 43 -15.89 12.24 -3.79
CA ALA A 43 -15.98 13.13 -4.95
C ALA A 43 -15.05 12.68 -6.09
N ILE A 44 -13.78 12.37 -5.77
CA ILE A 44 -12.80 11.86 -6.74
C ILE A 44 -13.26 10.50 -7.27
N LEU A 45 -13.69 9.59 -6.40
CA LEU A 45 -14.17 8.26 -6.80
C LEU A 45 -15.37 8.34 -7.74
N ALA A 46 -16.32 9.25 -7.48
CA ALA A 46 -17.45 9.50 -8.36
C ALA A 46 -17.02 10.06 -9.71
N GLY A 47 -16.02 10.96 -9.73
CA GLY A 47 -15.40 11.48 -10.95
C GLY A 47 -14.75 10.38 -11.79
N LEU A 48 -13.92 9.54 -11.19
CA LEU A 48 -13.25 8.42 -11.84
C LEU A 48 -14.26 7.40 -12.41
N TYR A 49 -15.31 7.11 -11.65
CA TYR A 49 -16.37 6.20 -12.09
C TYR A 49 -17.14 6.77 -13.30
N ARG A 50 -17.51 8.06 -13.26
CA ARG A 50 -18.20 8.76 -14.38
C ARG A 50 -17.29 8.88 -15.61
N ALA A 51 -16.00 9.14 -15.42
CA ALA A 51 -15.01 9.19 -16.49
C ALA A 51 -14.68 7.80 -17.08
N ARG A 52 -15.32 6.74 -16.57
CA ARG A 52 -15.12 5.35 -17.00
C ARG A 52 -13.66 4.89 -16.89
N VAL A 53 -12.88 5.46 -15.97
CA VAL A 53 -11.49 5.06 -15.73
C VAL A 53 -11.47 3.61 -15.25
N ARG A 54 -10.64 2.79 -15.89
CA ARG A 54 -10.49 1.36 -15.52
C ARG A 54 -9.48 1.21 -14.38
N PRO A 55 -9.65 0.24 -13.46
CA PRO A 55 -8.72 0.03 -12.34
C PRO A 55 -7.26 -0.11 -12.80
N TRP A 56 -6.99 -0.90 -13.83
CA TRP A 56 -5.63 -1.12 -14.33
C TRP A 56 -4.93 0.18 -14.80
N GLN A 57 -5.70 1.19 -15.25
CA GLN A 57 -5.12 2.49 -15.63
C GLN A 57 -4.59 3.26 -14.42
N LEU A 58 -5.28 3.16 -13.28
CA LEU A 58 -4.83 3.76 -12.03
C LEU A 58 -3.62 3.03 -11.46
N THR A 59 -3.64 1.70 -11.51
CA THR A 59 -2.50 0.87 -11.10
C THR A 59 -1.25 1.19 -11.95
N LEU A 60 -1.42 1.32 -13.28
CA LEU A 60 -0.33 1.72 -14.18
C LEU A 60 0.13 3.16 -13.88
N ALA A 61 -0.80 4.09 -13.63
CA ALA A 61 -0.46 5.46 -13.28
C ALA A 61 0.33 5.53 -11.96
N SER A 62 -0.04 4.72 -10.95
CA SER A 62 0.71 4.59 -9.71
C SER A 62 2.14 4.08 -9.96
N LEU A 63 2.29 3.04 -10.78
CA LEU A 63 3.61 2.51 -11.14
C LEU A 63 4.47 3.56 -11.86
N VAL A 64 3.92 4.22 -12.88
CA VAL A 64 4.62 5.29 -13.61
C VAL A 64 5.02 6.43 -12.67
N ALA A 65 4.13 6.84 -11.76
CA ALA A 65 4.43 7.85 -10.77
C ALA A 65 5.60 7.43 -9.85
N ASN A 66 5.62 6.17 -9.39
CA ASN A 66 6.74 5.64 -8.60
C ASN A 66 8.06 5.62 -9.39
N VAL A 67 8.04 5.26 -10.68
CA VAL A 67 9.24 5.31 -11.54
C VAL A 67 9.74 6.75 -11.68
N VAL A 68 8.84 7.71 -11.87
CA VAL A 68 9.22 9.14 -11.95
C VAL A 68 9.75 9.64 -10.62
N VAL A 69 9.17 9.21 -9.48
CA VAL A 69 9.71 9.49 -8.14
C VAL A 69 11.15 8.99 -8.02
N GLY A 70 11.40 7.74 -8.40
CA GLY A 70 12.75 7.16 -8.39
C GLY A 70 13.74 7.94 -9.25
N TRP A 71 13.35 8.28 -10.48
CA TRP A 71 14.18 9.09 -11.39
C TRP A 71 14.50 10.48 -10.80
N LEU A 72 13.50 11.17 -10.23
CA LEU A 72 13.70 12.46 -9.60
C LEU A 72 14.62 12.38 -8.37
N LEU A 73 14.55 11.31 -7.59
CA LEU A 73 15.48 11.08 -6.47
C LEU A 73 16.91 10.91 -6.97
N LEU A 74 17.13 10.14 -8.03
CA LEU A 74 18.45 9.96 -8.65
C LEU A 74 19.03 11.25 -9.22
N THR A 75 18.20 12.21 -9.61
CA THR A 75 18.63 13.55 -10.08
C THR A 75 18.81 14.57 -8.95
N GLY A 76 18.71 14.12 -7.69
CA GLY A 76 18.97 14.94 -6.50
C GLY A 76 17.78 15.80 -6.04
N HIS A 77 16.62 15.67 -6.66
CA HIS A 77 15.42 16.36 -6.22
C HIS A 77 14.83 15.67 -4.98
N ARG A 78 14.30 16.44 -4.01
CA ARG A 78 13.65 15.88 -2.79
C ARG A 78 12.21 16.31 -2.66
N PHE A 79 11.92 17.60 -2.82
CA PHE A 79 10.57 18.11 -2.66
C PHE A 79 9.58 17.54 -3.70
N LEU A 80 9.97 17.54 -4.97
CA LEU A 80 9.11 17.09 -6.06
C LEU A 80 8.77 15.59 -5.98
N PRO A 81 9.73 14.68 -5.71
CA PRO A 81 9.42 13.27 -5.41
C PRO A 81 8.44 13.11 -4.26
N GLY A 82 8.64 13.86 -3.15
CA GLY A 82 7.72 13.81 -2.00
C GLY A 82 6.30 14.22 -2.35
N ALA A 83 6.14 15.30 -3.12
CA ALA A 83 4.83 15.73 -3.61
C ALA A 83 4.19 14.68 -4.56
N LEU A 84 4.98 14.09 -5.46
CA LEU A 84 4.49 13.08 -6.41
C LEU A 84 4.10 11.76 -5.73
N LEU A 85 4.74 11.41 -4.61
CA LEU A 85 4.35 10.25 -3.79
C LEU A 85 2.90 10.35 -3.29
N ILE A 86 2.40 11.56 -3.03
CA ILE A 86 0.98 11.75 -2.66
C ILE A 86 0.09 11.28 -3.82
N ALA A 87 0.40 11.68 -5.05
CA ALA A 87 -0.36 11.27 -6.22
C ALA A 87 -0.26 9.76 -6.46
N ALA A 88 0.94 9.17 -6.34
CA ALA A 88 1.15 7.72 -6.48
C ALA A 88 0.32 6.93 -5.47
N GLY A 89 0.32 7.34 -4.20
CA GLY A 89 -0.49 6.71 -3.15
C GLY A 89 -2.00 6.89 -3.37
N MET A 90 -2.43 8.02 -3.93
CA MET A 90 -3.83 8.22 -4.30
C MET A 90 -4.29 7.30 -5.43
N PHE A 91 -3.51 7.14 -6.49
CA PHE A 91 -3.83 6.22 -7.59
C PHE A 91 -4.04 4.80 -7.09
N ASP A 92 -3.18 4.32 -6.21
CA ASP A 92 -3.23 3.02 -5.57
C ASP A 92 -4.51 2.82 -4.70
N VAL A 93 -4.88 3.81 -3.91
CA VAL A 93 -6.11 3.75 -3.12
C VAL A 93 -7.37 3.71 -4.00
N PHE A 94 -7.35 4.44 -5.13
CA PHE A 94 -8.49 4.55 -6.01
C PHE A 94 -8.64 3.38 -6.97
N ASP A 95 -7.58 2.68 -7.39
CA ASP A 95 -7.69 1.52 -8.29
C ASP A 95 -8.49 0.39 -7.64
N GLY A 96 -8.17 0.05 -6.39
CA GLY A 96 -8.92 -0.92 -5.61
C GLY A 96 -10.35 -0.49 -5.29
N ALA A 97 -10.62 0.82 -5.17
CA ALA A 97 -11.96 1.33 -4.95
C ALA A 97 -12.83 1.22 -6.22
N VAL A 98 -12.27 1.59 -7.38
CA VAL A 98 -12.93 1.48 -8.68
C VAL A 98 -13.18 0.03 -9.05
N ALA A 99 -12.21 -0.88 -8.82
CA ALA A 99 -12.37 -2.32 -9.05
C ALA A 99 -13.56 -2.89 -8.25
N ARG A 100 -13.67 -2.54 -6.97
CA ARG A 100 -14.80 -2.97 -6.13
C ARG A 100 -16.15 -2.45 -6.62
N LEU A 101 -16.21 -1.20 -7.09
CA LEU A 101 -17.45 -0.62 -7.63
C LEU A 101 -17.88 -1.27 -8.94
N ARG A 102 -16.93 -1.78 -9.72
CA ARG A 102 -17.21 -2.43 -11.01
C ARG A 102 -17.42 -3.93 -10.90
N GLY A 103 -17.22 -4.52 -9.71
CA GLY A 103 -17.33 -5.98 -9.54
C GLY A 103 -16.25 -6.77 -10.27
N GLU A 104 -15.10 -6.15 -10.60
CA GLU A 104 -13.99 -6.81 -11.27
C GLU A 104 -13.31 -7.85 -10.37
N ASP A 105 -12.64 -8.85 -10.98
CA ASP A 105 -12.01 -9.97 -10.26
C ASP A 105 -11.01 -9.47 -9.21
N ARG A 106 -11.34 -9.77 -7.96
CA ARG A 106 -10.55 -9.32 -6.81
C ARG A 106 -9.24 -10.07 -6.65
N ARG A 107 -9.14 -11.31 -7.19
CA ARG A 107 -7.94 -12.16 -6.99
C ARG A 107 -6.77 -11.65 -7.82
N VAL A 108 -7.00 -11.44 -9.11
CA VAL A 108 -5.96 -10.91 -10.02
C VAL A 108 -5.55 -9.50 -9.60
N GLY A 109 -6.52 -8.63 -9.29
CA GLY A 109 -6.24 -7.27 -8.82
C GLY A 109 -5.42 -7.27 -7.53
N ALA A 110 -5.79 -8.08 -6.53
CA ALA A 110 -5.07 -8.18 -5.26
C ALA A 110 -3.64 -8.73 -5.41
N PHE A 111 -3.43 -9.66 -6.33
CA PHE A 111 -2.09 -10.16 -6.65
C PHE A 111 -1.22 -9.06 -7.27
N LEU A 112 -1.73 -8.40 -8.32
CA LEU A 112 -1.02 -7.31 -8.99
C LEU A 112 -0.70 -6.17 -8.02
N ASP A 113 -1.66 -5.71 -7.24
CA ASP A 113 -1.51 -4.70 -6.19
C ASP A 113 -0.37 -5.09 -5.24
N SER A 114 -0.40 -6.33 -4.73
CA SER A 114 0.64 -6.85 -3.83
C SER A 114 2.04 -6.87 -4.45
N VAL A 115 2.18 -7.20 -5.75
CA VAL A 115 3.47 -7.20 -6.45
C VAL A 115 3.95 -5.79 -6.73
N LEU A 116 3.07 -4.93 -7.23
CA LEU A 116 3.40 -3.55 -7.58
C LEU A 116 3.74 -2.71 -6.37
N ASP A 117 3.13 -2.99 -5.22
CA ASP A 117 3.49 -2.42 -3.93
C ASP A 117 4.97 -2.65 -3.59
N ARG A 118 5.43 -3.89 -3.75
CA ARG A 118 6.84 -4.23 -3.49
C ARG A 118 7.78 -3.56 -4.49
N ILE A 119 7.39 -3.53 -5.76
CA ILE A 119 8.16 -2.82 -6.81
C ILE A 119 8.24 -1.33 -6.47
N GLY A 120 7.15 -0.70 -6.05
CA GLY A 120 7.12 0.69 -5.61
C GLY A 120 8.06 0.97 -4.44
N ASP A 121 8.04 0.11 -3.41
CA ASP A 121 8.97 0.19 -2.28
C ASP A 121 10.44 0.03 -2.73
N MET A 122 10.72 -0.91 -3.65
CA MET A 122 12.06 -1.11 -4.21
C MET A 122 12.56 0.12 -4.98
N ILE A 123 11.71 0.71 -5.82
CA ILE A 123 12.03 1.93 -6.56
C ILE A 123 12.29 3.08 -5.59
N LEU A 124 11.37 3.34 -4.66
CA LEU A 124 11.46 4.46 -3.73
C LEU A 124 12.73 4.38 -2.88
N PHE A 125 12.87 3.31 -2.10
CA PHE A 125 13.98 3.17 -1.16
C PHE A 125 15.30 2.81 -1.82
N GLY A 126 15.28 2.08 -2.93
CA GLY A 126 16.48 1.76 -3.71
C GLY A 126 17.07 3.00 -4.39
N CYS A 127 16.25 3.82 -5.03
CA CYS A 127 16.71 5.09 -5.61
C CYS A 127 17.12 6.10 -4.54
N LEU A 128 16.43 6.12 -3.40
CA LEU A 128 16.81 6.96 -2.27
C LEU A 128 18.18 6.53 -1.70
N TYR A 129 18.38 5.23 -1.49
CA TYR A 129 19.67 4.69 -1.07
C TYR A 129 20.79 5.16 -2.00
N TRP A 130 20.63 4.96 -3.30
CA TRP A 130 21.64 5.34 -4.29
C TRP A 130 21.90 6.85 -4.32
N SER A 131 20.86 7.66 -4.23
CA SER A 131 20.97 9.12 -4.20
C SER A 131 21.70 9.63 -2.95
N GLU A 132 21.42 9.06 -1.78
CA GLU A 132 22.06 9.46 -0.52
C GLU A 132 23.51 8.97 -0.43
N GLU A 133 23.78 7.75 -0.92
CA GLU A 133 25.14 7.20 -0.99
C GLU A 133 26.02 8.03 -1.92
N ALA A 134 25.54 8.36 -3.11
CA ALA A 134 26.27 9.19 -4.08
C ALA A 134 26.60 10.60 -3.54
N GLN A 135 25.82 11.11 -2.57
CA GLN A 135 26.06 12.38 -1.88
C GLN A 135 26.93 12.24 -0.62
N GLY A 136 27.36 11.02 -0.27
CA GLY A 136 28.14 10.73 0.94
C GLY A 136 27.33 10.69 2.24
N HIS A 137 26.00 10.71 2.16
CA HIS A 137 25.09 10.63 3.31
C HIS A 137 24.87 9.18 3.76
N LEU A 138 25.92 8.53 4.27
CA LEU A 138 25.91 7.09 4.58
C LEU A 138 24.82 6.65 5.56
N LEU A 139 24.47 7.51 6.54
CA LEU A 139 23.44 7.18 7.52
C LEU A 139 22.04 7.08 6.85
N SER A 140 21.65 8.07 6.06
CA SER A 140 20.36 8.04 5.36
C SER A 140 20.31 6.95 4.29
N ALA A 141 21.42 6.68 3.62
CA ALA A 141 21.56 5.55 2.70
C ALA A 141 21.33 4.22 3.44
N ALA A 142 22.06 3.96 4.51
CA ALA A 142 21.90 2.73 5.30
C ALA A 142 20.46 2.57 5.84
N LEU A 143 19.89 3.64 6.40
CA LEU A 143 18.51 3.63 6.89
C LEU A 143 17.48 3.36 5.78
N SER A 144 17.70 3.88 4.56
CA SER A 144 16.85 3.60 3.40
C SER A 144 16.86 2.12 3.03
N LEU A 145 18.05 1.51 3.01
CA LEU A 145 18.19 0.08 2.74
C LEU A 145 17.54 -0.78 3.83
N VAL A 146 17.75 -0.46 5.10
CA VAL A 146 17.12 -1.18 6.23
C VAL A 146 15.61 -1.03 6.18
N THR A 147 15.09 0.17 5.82
CA THR A 147 13.65 0.38 5.63
C THR A 147 13.11 -0.48 4.50
N LEU A 148 13.81 -0.58 3.37
CA LEU A 148 13.43 -1.45 2.27
C LEU A 148 13.33 -2.91 2.71
N VAL A 149 14.39 -3.43 3.34
CA VAL A 149 14.45 -4.82 3.81
C VAL A 149 13.31 -5.11 4.80
N THR A 150 13.09 -4.24 5.79
CA THR A 150 12.00 -4.43 6.76
C THR A 150 10.61 -4.35 6.11
N ALA A 151 10.39 -3.45 5.14
CA ALA A 151 9.14 -3.34 4.40
C ALA A 151 8.83 -4.61 3.60
N LEU A 152 9.83 -5.14 2.90
CA LEU A 152 9.71 -6.40 2.14
C LEU A 152 9.46 -7.59 3.06
N MET A 153 10.18 -7.69 4.19
CA MET A 153 10.01 -8.77 5.16
C MET A 153 8.62 -8.75 5.80
N VAL A 154 8.13 -7.58 6.23
CA VAL A 154 6.77 -7.41 6.78
C VAL A 154 5.69 -7.87 5.77
N SER A 155 5.90 -7.54 4.49
CA SER A 155 5.00 -7.94 3.40
C SER A 155 5.09 -9.44 3.10
N HIS A 156 6.30 -10.01 3.10
CA HIS A 156 6.56 -11.44 2.88
C HIS A 156 5.95 -12.29 4.00
N MET A 157 6.20 -11.94 5.26
CA MET A 157 5.64 -12.66 6.41
C MET A 157 4.12 -12.71 6.38
N ARG A 158 3.47 -11.64 5.91
CA ARG A 158 2.03 -11.64 5.72
C ARG A 158 1.59 -12.64 4.65
N ALA A 159 2.27 -12.65 3.50
CA ALA A 159 1.95 -13.55 2.39
C ALA A 159 2.14 -15.02 2.79
N GLU A 160 3.23 -15.35 3.50
CA GLU A 160 3.49 -16.69 4.01
C GLU A 160 2.44 -17.15 5.05
N ALA A 161 2.05 -16.25 5.95
CA ALA A 161 1.00 -16.56 6.93
C ALA A 161 -0.36 -16.79 6.25
N GLU A 162 -0.73 -15.98 5.25
CA GLU A 162 -1.94 -16.17 4.46
C GLU A 162 -1.89 -17.49 3.67
N ALA A 163 -0.73 -17.88 3.12
CA ALA A 163 -0.52 -19.19 2.47
C ALA A 163 -0.67 -20.36 3.45
N ALA A 164 -0.27 -20.19 4.71
CA ALA A 164 -0.48 -21.15 5.79
C ALA A 164 -1.90 -21.12 6.40
N GLY A 165 -2.85 -20.37 5.80
CA GLY A 165 -4.24 -20.28 6.27
C GLY A 165 -4.43 -19.35 7.48
N ILE A 166 -3.44 -18.54 7.85
CA ILE A 166 -3.48 -17.61 8.99
C ILE A 166 -3.60 -16.19 8.48
N SER A 167 -4.66 -15.48 8.88
CA SER A 167 -4.79 -14.05 8.58
C SER A 167 -4.02 -13.21 9.60
N LEU A 168 -2.97 -12.53 9.18
CA LEU A 168 -2.27 -11.53 9.98
C LEU A 168 -2.81 -10.13 9.61
N SER A 169 -3.81 -9.66 10.34
CA SER A 169 -4.34 -8.28 10.21
C SER A 169 -3.60 -7.29 11.12
N GLU A 170 -2.68 -7.77 11.93
CA GLU A 170 -1.96 -7.01 12.94
C GLU A 170 -0.75 -6.28 12.33
N GLY A 171 -0.45 -5.10 12.83
CA GLY A 171 0.72 -4.30 12.47
C GLY A 171 0.42 -2.82 12.57
N PHE A 172 1.24 -2.10 13.35
CA PHE A 172 1.11 -0.66 13.58
C PHE A 172 1.53 0.16 12.37
N PHE A 173 2.29 -0.44 11.44
CA PHE A 173 2.92 0.27 10.34
C PHE A 173 2.58 -0.38 9.00
N GLN A 174 1.59 0.19 8.32
CA GLN A 174 1.13 -0.23 7.01
C GLN A 174 1.76 0.65 5.91
N ARG A 175 1.45 0.38 4.65
CA ARG A 175 1.97 1.12 3.50
C ARG A 175 1.64 2.62 3.56
N LEU A 176 0.42 2.97 3.99
CA LEU A 176 0.00 4.37 4.09
C LEU A 176 0.91 5.18 5.01
N GLU A 177 1.24 4.64 6.18
CA GLU A 177 2.12 5.29 7.16
C GLU A 177 3.54 5.48 6.60
N ARG A 178 4.06 4.50 5.83
CA ARG A 178 5.34 4.62 5.13
C ARG A 178 5.32 5.76 4.12
N TYR A 179 4.28 5.83 3.29
CA TYR A 179 4.14 6.90 2.30
C TYR A 179 4.04 8.27 2.97
N VAL A 180 3.23 8.42 4.02
CA VAL A 180 3.12 9.68 4.78
C VAL A 180 4.45 10.08 5.39
N ALA A 181 5.17 9.16 6.03
CA ALA A 181 6.49 9.42 6.59
C ALA A 181 7.49 9.84 5.51
N MET A 182 7.49 9.19 4.34
CA MET A 182 8.37 9.55 3.23
C MET A 182 8.00 10.88 2.58
N VAL A 183 6.72 11.20 2.45
CA VAL A 183 6.27 12.53 2.02
C VAL A 183 6.84 13.60 2.95
N ILE A 184 6.70 13.43 4.26
CA ILE A 184 7.25 14.38 5.26
C ILE A 184 8.78 14.41 5.16
N GLY A 185 9.43 13.24 5.12
CA GLY A 185 10.89 13.13 5.06
C GLY A 185 11.51 13.82 3.85
N LEU A 186 10.84 13.76 2.69
CA LEU A 186 11.32 14.34 1.44
C LEU A 186 10.92 15.81 1.26
N THR A 187 9.76 16.25 1.80
CA THR A 187 9.28 17.62 1.60
C THR A 187 9.72 18.60 2.68
N VAL A 188 9.93 18.11 3.91
CA VAL A 188 10.35 18.97 5.04
C VAL A 188 11.88 18.91 5.19
N PRO A 189 12.58 20.05 5.08
CA PRO A 189 14.04 20.09 5.24
C PRO A 189 14.48 19.49 6.58
N GLY A 190 15.48 18.58 6.54
CA GLY A 190 16.01 17.93 7.75
C GLY A 190 15.18 16.77 8.30
N ALA A 191 13.97 16.52 7.76
CA ALA A 191 13.08 15.47 8.28
C ALA A 191 13.41 14.06 7.76
N LEU A 192 14.25 13.91 6.72
CA LEU A 192 14.51 12.61 6.08
C LEU A 192 15.05 11.59 7.08
N VAL A 193 16.14 11.88 7.76
CA VAL A 193 16.75 10.96 8.72
C VAL A 193 15.83 10.62 9.88
N PRO A 194 15.17 11.59 10.57
CA PRO A 194 14.19 11.28 11.59
C PRO A 194 13.06 10.38 11.09
N MET A 195 12.53 10.61 9.90
CA MET A 195 11.47 9.78 9.34
C MET A 195 11.94 8.36 8.99
N LEU A 196 13.14 8.22 8.44
CA LEU A 196 13.75 6.90 8.20
C LEU A 196 13.97 6.13 9.50
N VAL A 197 14.42 6.78 10.57
CA VAL A 197 14.58 6.16 11.90
C VAL A 197 13.22 5.67 12.42
N VAL A 198 12.17 6.48 12.31
CA VAL A 198 10.80 6.08 12.68
C VAL A 198 10.33 4.89 11.85
N LEU A 199 10.60 4.89 10.53
CA LEU A 199 10.26 3.79 9.63
C LEU A 199 10.94 2.47 10.02
N VAL A 200 12.25 2.52 10.31
CA VAL A 200 13.02 1.35 10.76
C VAL A 200 12.51 0.84 12.10
N ALA A 201 12.27 1.72 13.06
CA ALA A 201 11.81 1.34 14.40
C ALA A 201 10.41 0.70 14.36
N LEU A 202 9.44 1.36 13.71
CA LEU A 202 8.06 0.86 13.63
C LEU A 202 7.94 -0.34 12.68
N GLY A 203 8.71 -0.37 11.58
CA GLY A 203 8.79 -1.50 10.66
C GLY A 203 9.38 -2.72 11.36
N GLY A 204 10.50 -2.56 12.10
CA GLY A 204 11.12 -3.61 12.90
C GLY A 204 10.19 -4.13 14.00
N ALA A 205 9.53 -3.25 14.73
CA ALA A 205 8.54 -3.63 15.73
C ALA A 205 7.38 -4.43 15.12
N THR A 206 6.87 -4.00 13.95
CA THR A 206 5.82 -4.71 13.23
C THR A 206 6.29 -6.09 12.75
N MET A 207 7.53 -6.20 12.27
CA MET A 207 8.13 -7.47 11.85
C MET A 207 8.21 -8.46 13.02
N LEU A 208 8.70 -8.02 14.17
CA LEU A 208 8.78 -8.84 15.38
C LEU A 208 7.39 -9.26 15.88
N GLN A 209 6.44 -8.34 15.92
CA GLN A 209 5.06 -8.61 16.31
C GLN A 209 4.40 -9.66 15.40
N ARG A 210 4.53 -9.51 14.08
CA ARG A 210 3.97 -10.47 13.11
C ARG A 210 4.62 -11.83 13.21
N GLY A 211 5.95 -11.89 13.33
CA GLY A 211 6.68 -13.14 13.52
C GLY A 211 6.20 -13.89 14.76
N TRP A 212 6.09 -13.18 15.88
CA TRP A 212 5.60 -13.77 17.12
C TRP A 212 4.15 -14.26 17.02
N SER A 213 3.27 -13.45 16.44
CA SER A 213 1.85 -13.82 16.23
C SER A 213 1.70 -15.02 15.31
N ALA A 214 2.47 -15.07 14.21
CA ALA A 214 2.47 -16.19 13.27
C ALA A 214 2.92 -17.48 13.95
N LEU A 215 4.06 -17.48 14.65
CA LEU A 215 4.60 -18.63 15.36
C LEU A 215 3.60 -19.18 16.39
N ARG A 216 3.01 -18.29 17.21
CA ARG A 216 2.01 -18.68 18.22
C ARG A 216 0.77 -19.33 17.59
N ARG A 217 0.26 -18.80 16.49
CA ARG A 217 -0.93 -19.34 15.82
C ARG A 217 -0.65 -20.68 15.14
N LEU A 218 0.53 -20.82 14.50
CA LEU A 218 0.96 -22.09 13.90
C LEU A 218 1.16 -23.19 14.94
N SER A 219 1.79 -22.87 16.09
CA SER A 219 1.98 -23.84 17.18
C SER A 219 0.64 -24.36 17.70
N ARG A 220 -0.34 -23.47 17.95
CA ARG A 220 -1.68 -23.87 18.40
C ARG A 220 -2.41 -24.73 17.37
N ALA A 221 -2.37 -24.35 16.08
CA ALA A 221 -2.99 -25.15 15.02
C ALA A 221 -2.40 -26.55 14.93
N ALA A 222 -1.07 -26.70 15.14
CA ALA A 222 -0.40 -27.99 15.17
C ALA A 222 -0.78 -28.84 16.42
N GLU A 223 -1.00 -28.22 17.56
CA GLU A 223 -1.48 -28.90 18.78
C GLU A 223 -2.92 -29.41 18.61
N ASP A 224 -3.80 -28.56 18.05
CA ASP A 224 -5.20 -28.93 17.79
C ASP A 224 -5.31 -30.10 16.81
N GLN A 225 -4.49 -30.13 15.76
CA GLN A 225 -4.43 -31.25 14.81
C GLN A 225 -3.98 -32.56 15.48
N ARG A 226 -2.92 -32.51 16.30
CA ARG A 226 -2.45 -33.72 17.05
C ARG A 226 -3.52 -34.27 17.99
N TRP A 227 -4.29 -33.37 18.61
CA TRP A 227 -5.39 -33.79 19.52
C TRP A 227 -6.50 -34.50 18.76
N GLN A 228 -6.88 -34.01 17.56
CA GLN A 228 -7.89 -34.63 16.71
C GLN A 228 -7.43 -35.97 16.15
N ASP A 229 -6.17 -36.13 15.77
CA ASP A 229 -5.61 -37.37 15.24
C ASP A 229 -5.43 -38.43 16.37
N GLY A 230 -5.20 -38.00 17.60
CA GLY A 230 -5.10 -38.91 18.76
C GLY A 230 -6.45 -39.44 19.29
N GLN A 231 -7.58 -38.89 18.82
CA GLN A 231 -8.94 -39.32 19.17
C GLN A 231 -9.55 -40.28 18.13
N LYS A 232 -8.90 -40.55 17.02
CA LYS A 232 -9.28 -41.53 15.99
C LYS A 232 -8.54 -42.85 16.18
#